data_0b3ec82bacf43e23ab2df1570aa38db0
#
_entry.id   0b3ec82bacf43e23ab2df1570aa38db0
#
_cell.length_a   1.000
_cell.length_b   1.000
_cell.length_c   1.000
_cell.angle_alpha   90.00
_cell.angle_beta   90.00
_cell.angle_gamma   90.00
#
_symmetry.space_group_name_H-M   'P 1'
#
loop_
_entity.id
_entity.type
_entity.pdbx_description
1 polymer ?
#
loop_
_entity_poly.entity_id
_entity_poly.type
_entity_poly.pdbx_seq_one_letter_code
_entity_poly.pdbx_strand_id
1 'polypeptide(L)'
;AGCLSHHYPLRNRFIKLLPQLQKKYKCHKHPHPGYDLHDAHTDRYLIEMAQAINKSRITLTDTGIPRSRYGKYIEIPMCGVSAICGDLPDDAADDYSFVIEVNRYMSDQEIIDKISYYLDNEDERLKKVEKGIQFSNNYTQMHYGNRLMKKIKLFLKLK
;
A
#
# COMPACT_ATOMS: atom_id res chain seq x y z
N ALA A 1 -0.15 -7.31 1.13
CA ALA A 1 -1.25 -7.55 0.22
C ALA A 1 -0.76 -7.66 -1.23
N GLY A 2 -1.38 -8.53 -2.02
CA GLY A 2 -1.08 -8.71 -3.45
C GLY A 2 -0.31 -9.99 -3.79
N CYS A 3 0.01 -10.17 -5.07
CA CYS A 3 0.66 -11.36 -5.61
C CYS A 3 2.06 -11.58 -5.03
N LEU A 4 2.44 -12.83 -4.87
CA LEU A 4 3.79 -13.28 -4.51
C LEU A 4 4.46 -13.85 -5.77
N SER A 5 5.32 -13.10 -6.40
CA SER A 5 6.12 -13.54 -7.54
C SER A 5 7.52 -12.94 -7.45
N HIS A 6 8.43 -13.37 -8.33
CA HIS A 6 9.79 -12.81 -8.40
C HIS A 6 9.80 -11.29 -8.70
N HIS A 7 8.72 -10.74 -9.25
CA HIS A 7 8.56 -9.32 -9.49
C HIS A 7 8.40 -8.48 -8.22
N TYR A 8 8.13 -9.12 -7.07
CA TYR A 8 7.85 -8.46 -5.79
C TYR A 8 8.82 -8.90 -4.70
N PRO A 9 10.11 -8.51 -4.79
CA PRO A 9 11.16 -9.04 -3.91
C PRO A 9 10.95 -8.67 -2.44
N LEU A 10 10.53 -7.45 -2.15
CA LEU A 10 10.30 -7.02 -0.77
C LEU A 10 9.08 -7.70 -0.17
N ARG A 11 8.02 -7.89 -0.94
CA ARG A 11 6.82 -8.63 -0.50
C ARG A 11 7.14 -10.07 -0.17
N ASN A 12 7.95 -10.74 -0.99
CA ASN A 12 8.44 -12.10 -0.72
C ASN A 12 9.30 -12.14 0.56
N ARG A 13 10.11 -11.10 0.79
CA ARG A 13 10.90 -10.96 2.01
C ARG A 13 10.02 -10.80 3.25
N PHE A 14 8.98 -9.96 3.19
CA PHE A 14 8.02 -9.83 4.28
C PHE A 14 7.42 -11.18 4.71
N ILE A 15 7.06 -12.03 3.74
CA ILE A 15 6.53 -13.36 4.07
C ILE A 15 7.54 -14.20 4.87
N LYS A 16 8.84 -14.09 4.57
CA LYS A 16 9.89 -14.79 5.33
C LYS A 16 10.09 -14.21 6.73
N LEU A 17 9.78 -12.93 6.93
CA LEU A 17 9.88 -12.25 8.23
C LEU A 17 8.65 -12.46 9.13
N LEU A 18 7.49 -12.86 8.56
CA LEU A 18 6.26 -13.06 9.34
C LEU A 18 6.46 -13.95 10.57
N PRO A 19 7.16 -15.11 10.53
CA PRO A 19 7.34 -15.95 11.71
C PRO A 19 8.03 -15.24 12.89
N GLN A 20 8.93 -14.29 12.60
CA GLN A 20 9.59 -13.49 13.64
C GLN A 20 8.64 -12.46 14.23
N LEU A 21 7.89 -11.75 13.39
CA LEU A 21 6.87 -10.79 13.83
C LEU A 21 5.72 -11.48 14.60
N GLN A 22 5.37 -12.71 14.21
CA GLN A 22 4.32 -13.51 14.87
C GLN A 22 4.65 -13.91 16.32
N LYS A 23 5.91 -13.84 16.72
CA LYS A 23 6.29 -14.03 18.13
C LYS A 23 5.69 -12.97 19.07
N LYS A 24 5.38 -11.79 18.54
CA LYS A 24 4.87 -10.64 19.32
C LYS A 24 3.53 -10.12 18.82
N TYR A 25 3.24 -10.21 17.54
CA TYR A 25 2.08 -9.60 16.91
C TYR A 25 1.23 -10.62 16.16
N LYS A 26 -0.08 -10.37 16.07
CA LYS A 26 -0.97 -11.16 15.24
C LYS A 26 -0.78 -10.77 13.79
N CYS A 27 -0.22 -11.67 12.97
CA CYS A 27 0.00 -11.47 11.55
C CYS A 27 -0.84 -12.45 10.74
N HIS A 28 -1.35 -11.99 9.59
CA HIS A 28 -2.05 -12.85 8.64
C HIS A 28 -1.65 -12.53 7.20
N LYS A 29 -1.78 -13.51 6.34
CA LYS A 29 -1.59 -13.38 4.90
C LYS A 29 -2.96 -13.45 4.24
N HIS A 30 -3.35 -12.36 3.57
CA HIS A 30 -4.56 -12.39 2.74
C HIS A 30 -4.22 -13.10 1.41
N PRO A 31 -4.96 -14.15 1.01
CA PRO A 31 -4.71 -14.87 -0.24
C PRO A 31 -4.95 -13.95 -1.44
N HIS A 32 -4.14 -14.13 -2.49
CA HIS A 32 -4.38 -13.49 -3.77
C HIS A 32 -5.32 -14.38 -4.59
N PRO A 33 -6.36 -13.85 -5.24
CA PRO A 33 -7.37 -14.66 -5.94
C PRO A 33 -6.84 -15.30 -7.23
N GLY A 34 -5.64 -14.98 -7.64
CA GLY A 34 -5.12 -15.33 -8.96
C GLY A 34 -5.32 -14.20 -9.98
N TYR A 35 -5.10 -14.52 -11.24
CA TYR A 35 -5.31 -13.62 -12.37
C TYR A 35 -6.41 -14.14 -13.31
N ASP A 36 -7.14 -15.18 -12.92
CA ASP A 36 -8.33 -15.62 -13.64
C ASP A 36 -9.37 -14.50 -13.57
N LEU A 37 -9.72 -14.00 -14.75
CA LEU A 37 -10.52 -12.80 -14.96
C LEU A 37 -11.90 -12.85 -14.28
N HIS A 38 -12.41 -14.06 -13.99
CA HIS A 38 -13.73 -14.21 -13.37
C HIS A 38 -13.73 -13.91 -11.85
N ASP A 39 -12.63 -14.20 -11.14
CA ASP A 39 -12.62 -14.07 -9.67
C ASP A 39 -11.83 -12.84 -9.17
N ALA A 40 -10.83 -12.38 -9.94
CA ALA A 40 -9.94 -11.29 -9.53
C ALA A 40 -10.60 -9.91 -9.50
N HIS A 41 -11.72 -9.73 -10.20
CA HIS A 41 -12.45 -8.47 -10.35
C HIS A 41 -13.87 -8.52 -9.79
N THR A 42 -14.20 -9.54 -9.02
CA THR A 42 -15.50 -9.59 -8.36
C THR A 42 -15.52 -8.60 -7.18
N ASP A 43 -16.65 -7.92 -6.99
CA ASP A 43 -16.88 -7.05 -5.83
C ASP A 43 -16.56 -7.77 -4.51
N ARG A 44 -16.81 -9.06 -4.44
CA ARG A 44 -16.51 -9.92 -3.30
C ARG A 44 -15.03 -9.85 -2.92
N TYR A 45 -14.11 -10.04 -3.88
CA TYR A 45 -12.67 -9.97 -3.59
C TYR A 45 -12.23 -8.60 -3.10
N LEU A 46 -12.74 -7.53 -3.71
CA LEU A 46 -12.44 -6.16 -3.31
C LEU A 46 -12.94 -5.88 -1.88
N ILE A 47 -14.13 -6.36 -1.54
CA ILE A 47 -14.70 -6.25 -0.20
C ILE A 47 -13.86 -7.03 0.82
N GLU A 48 -13.52 -8.29 0.54
CA GLU A 48 -12.70 -9.14 1.42
C GLU A 48 -11.31 -8.52 1.64
N MET A 49 -10.71 -7.96 0.60
CA MET A 49 -9.42 -7.27 0.70
C MET A 49 -9.52 -6.01 1.56
N ALA A 50 -10.53 -5.18 1.35
CA ALA A 50 -10.76 -3.98 2.16
C ALA A 50 -10.99 -4.34 3.63
N GLN A 51 -11.76 -5.39 3.90
CA GLN A 51 -11.97 -5.91 5.26
C GLN A 51 -10.67 -6.42 5.90
N ALA A 52 -9.82 -7.10 5.13
CA ALA A 52 -8.52 -7.56 5.62
C ALA A 52 -7.59 -6.38 5.95
N ILE A 53 -7.57 -5.34 5.12
CA ILE A 53 -6.83 -4.11 5.37
C ILE A 53 -7.38 -3.43 6.64
N ASN A 54 -8.69 -3.29 6.79
CA ASN A 54 -9.33 -2.64 7.93
C ASN A 54 -9.14 -3.38 9.27
N LYS A 55 -8.84 -4.67 9.23
CA LYS A 55 -8.47 -5.46 10.42
C LYS A 55 -6.98 -5.36 10.77
N SER A 56 -6.18 -4.70 9.95
CA SER A 56 -4.73 -4.64 10.08
C SER A 56 -4.27 -3.24 10.53
N ARG A 57 -3.40 -3.17 11.53
CA ARG A 57 -2.75 -1.92 11.93
C ARG A 57 -1.74 -1.45 10.90
N ILE A 58 -1.00 -2.39 10.30
CA ILE A 58 -0.04 -2.16 9.23
C ILE A 58 -0.30 -3.15 8.10
N THR A 59 -0.33 -2.66 6.87
CA THR A 59 -0.42 -3.48 5.65
C THR A 59 0.89 -3.39 4.86
N LEU A 60 1.49 -4.55 4.59
CA LEU A 60 2.77 -4.66 3.90
C LEU A 60 2.55 -4.76 2.39
N THR A 61 3.31 -3.99 1.62
CA THR A 61 3.30 -4.02 0.15
C THR A 61 4.68 -3.67 -0.41
N ASP A 62 4.83 -3.62 -1.73
CA ASP A 62 6.04 -3.13 -2.40
C ASP A 62 5.73 -2.54 -3.77
N THR A 63 6.72 -1.84 -4.34
CA THR A 63 6.69 -1.24 -5.67
C THR A 63 7.08 -2.24 -6.78
N GLY A 64 7.51 -3.44 -6.41
CA GLY A 64 8.05 -4.42 -7.34
C GLY A 64 9.40 -4.02 -7.95
N ILE A 65 9.86 -4.82 -8.93
CA ILE A 65 11.12 -4.54 -9.65
C ILE A 65 11.09 -3.17 -10.37
N PRO A 66 9.99 -2.80 -11.09
CA PRO A 66 9.96 -1.54 -11.82
C PRO A 66 9.78 -0.30 -10.93
N ARG A 67 9.73 -0.46 -9.61
CA ARG A 67 9.53 0.60 -8.61
C ARG A 67 8.33 1.51 -8.93
N SER A 68 7.26 0.90 -9.42
CA SER A 68 6.05 1.62 -9.82
C SER A 68 5.08 1.75 -8.66
N ARG A 69 4.30 2.84 -8.66
CA ARG A 69 3.17 3.00 -7.77
C ARG A 69 2.02 2.10 -8.20
N TYR A 70 1.86 0.97 -7.54
CA TYR A 70 0.69 0.13 -7.73
C TYR A 70 -0.51 0.64 -6.94
N GLY A 71 -1.71 0.15 -7.31
CA GLY A 71 -2.97 0.52 -6.66
C GLY A 71 -2.96 0.42 -5.14
N LYS A 72 -2.18 -0.48 -4.55
CA LYS A 72 -2.06 -0.65 -3.09
C LYS A 72 -1.59 0.61 -2.36
N TYR A 73 -0.82 1.48 -3.01
CA TYR A 73 -0.42 2.77 -2.43
C TYR A 73 -1.56 3.79 -2.35
N ILE A 74 -2.68 3.51 -2.99
CA ILE A 74 -3.91 4.29 -2.93
C ILE A 74 -4.98 3.55 -2.13
N GLU A 75 -5.19 2.26 -2.42
CA GLU A 75 -6.25 1.44 -1.83
C GLU A 75 -6.10 1.26 -0.31
N ILE A 76 -4.86 1.05 0.17
CA ILE A 76 -4.60 0.89 1.62
C ILE A 76 -4.95 2.17 2.38
N PRO A 77 -4.43 3.36 2.00
CA PRO A 77 -4.83 4.62 2.63
C PRO A 77 -6.33 4.93 2.51
N MET A 78 -6.96 4.59 1.39
CA MET A 78 -8.42 4.77 1.23
C MET A 78 -9.25 3.97 2.23
N CYS A 79 -8.74 2.86 2.75
CA CYS A 79 -9.40 2.11 3.82
C CYS A 79 -9.39 2.86 5.16
N GLY A 80 -8.51 3.83 5.36
CA GLY A 80 -8.55 4.79 6.46
C GLY A 80 -8.10 4.28 7.84
N VAL A 81 -7.62 3.04 7.96
CA VAL A 81 -7.29 2.41 9.26
C VAL A 81 -5.85 1.92 9.34
N SER A 82 -5.35 1.34 8.25
CA SER A 82 -4.05 0.68 8.21
C SER A 82 -2.96 1.62 7.71
N ALA A 83 -1.83 1.69 8.42
CA ALA A 83 -0.64 2.31 7.87
C ALA A 83 -0.03 1.40 6.79
N ILE A 84 0.44 1.99 5.71
CA ILE A 84 1.14 1.26 4.65
C ILE A 84 2.62 1.15 4.99
N CYS A 85 3.20 -0.04 4.85
CA CYS A 85 4.63 -0.27 4.99
C CYS A 85 5.18 -0.91 3.70
N GLY A 86 6.21 -0.31 3.14
CA GLY A 86 6.83 -0.75 1.89
C GLY A 86 7.93 0.17 1.41
N ASP A 87 8.50 -0.12 0.24
CA ASP A 87 9.43 0.77 -0.42
C ASP A 87 8.72 1.91 -1.15
N LEU A 88 9.46 2.94 -1.53
CA LEU A 88 8.89 4.10 -2.23
C LEU A 88 8.94 3.89 -3.75
N PRO A 89 7.86 4.29 -4.46
CA PRO A 89 7.89 4.39 -5.92
C PRO A 89 8.90 5.44 -6.41
N ASP A 90 9.36 5.28 -7.64
CA ASP A 90 10.29 6.24 -8.27
C ASP A 90 9.58 7.45 -8.90
N ASP A 91 8.25 7.53 -8.84
CA ASP A 91 7.51 8.70 -9.30
C ASP A 91 7.65 9.85 -8.29
N ALA A 92 8.68 10.67 -8.48
CA ALA A 92 9.04 11.80 -7.62
C ALA A 92 7.95 12.92 -7.53
N ALA A 93 6.80 12.74 -8.17
CA ALA A 93 5.74 13.75 -8.26
C ALA A 93 4.85 13.83 -7.00
N ASP A 94 4.89 12.81 -6.14
CA ASP A 94 3.98 12.71 -4.99
C ASP A 94 4.76 12.63 -3.66
N ASP A 95 4.13 13.13 -2.60
CA ASP A 95 4.64 13.00 -1.23
C ASP A 95 4.23 11.65 -0.63
N TYR A 96 5.20 10.77 -0.43
CA TYR A 96 5.03 9.46 0.21
C TYR A 96 5.36 9.46 1.70
N SER A 97 5.36 10.62 2.36
CA SER A 97 5.66 10.72 3.80
C SER A 97 4.71 9.90 4.70
N PHE A 98 3.58 9.45 4.16
CA PHE A 98 2.64 8.54 4.82
C PHE A 98 3.11 7.08 4.84
N VAL A 99 4.06 6.69 4.01
CA VAL A 99 4.57 5.32 3.96
C VAL A 99 5.55 5.10 5.12
N ILE A 100 5.42 3.98 5.81
CA ILE A 100 6.47 3.44 6.67
C ILE A 100 7.50 2.83 5.72
N GLU A 101 8.48 3.63 5.35
CA GLU A 101 9.45 3.23 4.35
C GLU A 101 10.36 2.12 4.88
N VAL A 102 10.41 1.03 4.12
CA VAL A 102 11.43 -0.02 4.21
C VAL A 102 11.89 -0.35 2.79
N ASN A 103 13.14 -0.70 2.62
CA ASN A 103 13.69 -0.96 1.30
C ASN A 103 14.51 -2.25 1.26
N ARG A 104 14.89 -2.66 0.04
CA ARG A 104 15.60 -3.91 -0.21
C ARG A 104 17.02 -3.96 0.38
N TYR A 105 17.60 -2.82 0.75
CA TYR A 105 18.96 -2.71 1.27
C TYR A 105 19.03 -2.79 2.80
N MET A 106 17.90 -2.59 3.49
CA MET A 106 17.82 -2.77 4.94
C MET A 106 18.00 -4.24 5.30
N SER A 107 18.63 -4.51 6.43
CA SER A 107 18.71 -5.85 7.02
C SER A 107 17.31 -6.33 7.46
N ASP A 108 17.16 -7.64 7.68
CA ASP A 108 15.91 -8.21 8.18
C ASP A 108 15.54 -7.64 9.55
N GLN A 109 16.56 -7.42 10.41
CA GLN A 109 16.37 -6.86 11.73
C GLN A 109 15.89 -5.41 11.67
N GLU A 110 16.48 -4.56 10.82
CA GLU A 110 16.04 -3.18 10.65
C GLU A 110 14.59 -3.09 10.17
N ILE A 111 14.17 -3.99 9.28
CA ILE A 111 12.77 -4.06 8.81
C ILE A 111 11.84 -4.44 9.96
N ILE A 112 12.20 -5.47 10.75
CA ILE A 112 11.44 -5.93 11.90
C ILE A 112 11.32 -4.83 12.95
N ASP A 113 12.43 -4.17 13.28
CA ASP A 113 12.48 -3.10 14.29
C ASP A 113 11.60 -1.92 13.86
N LYS A 114 11.66 -1.56 12.59
CA LYS A 114 10.84 -0.46 12.05
C LYS A 114 9.35 -0.79 12.07
N ILE A 115 8.95 -1.99 11.68
CA ILE A 115 7.55 -2.44 11.76
C ILE A 115 7.10 -2.48 13.23
N SER A 116 7.93 -3.03 14.12
CA SER A 116 7.66 -3.13 15.54
C SER A 116 7.50 -1.75 16.18
N TYR A 117 8.36 -0.79 15.84
CA TYR A 117 8.25 0.58 16.31
C TYR A 117 6.86 1.17 16.06
N TYR A 118 6.35 1.08 14.83
CA TYR A 118 5.02 1.61 14.50
C TYR A 118 3.86 0.78 15.04
N LEU A 119 4.06 -0.50 15.34
CA LEU A 119 3.05 -1.32 16.03
C LEU A 119 2.97 -1.01 17.53
N ASP A 120 4.09 -0.63 18.14
CA ASP A 120 4.20 -0.30 19.56
C ASP A 120 3.92 1.19 19.85
N ASN A 121 4.03 2.08 18.84
CA ASN A 121 3.82 3.51 18.96
C ASN A 121 2.59 3.94 18.12
N GLU A 122 1.42 3.81 18.74
CA GLU A 122 0.12 4.04 18.08
C GLU A 122 0.00 5.44 17.48
N ASP A 123 0.41 6.49 18.20
CA ASP A 123 0.29 7.87 17.76
C ASP A 123 1.12 8.13 16.49
N GLU A 124 2.34 7.57 16.43
CA GLU A 124 3.19 7.70 15.25
C GLU A 124 2.60 6.94 14.04
N ARG A 125 2.00 5.79 14.29
CA ARG A 125 1.28 5.02 13.27
C ARG A 125 0.07 5.78 12.74
N LEU A 126 -0.72 6.37 13.62
CA LEU A 126 -1.92 7.13 13.25
C LEU A 126 -1.58 8.39 12.43
N LYS A 127 -0.48 9.08 12.72
CA LYS A 127 0.02 10.17 11.87
C LYS A 127 0.28 9.72 10.44
N LYS A 128 0.80 8.49 10.25
CA LYS A 128 0.98 7.90 8.92
C LYS A 128 -0.35 7.61 8.23
N VAL A 129 -1.31 7.07 8.97
CA VAL A 129 -2.67 6.81 8.45
C VAL A 129 -3.33 8.10 7.99
N GLU A 130 -3.31 9.15 8.81
CA GLU A 130 -3.92 10.45 8.49
C GLU A 130 -3.34 11.06 7.21
N LYS A 131 -2.01 11.10 7.10
CA LYS A 131 -1.34 11.56 5.88
C LYS A 131 -1.72 10.70 4.65
N GLY A 132 -1.86 9.40 4.83
CA GLY A 132 -2.29 8.50 3.78
C GLY A 132 -3.70 8.78 3.30
N ILE A 133 -4.63 9.06 4.21
CA ILE A 133 -6.01 9.47 3.87
C ILE A 133 -5.99 10.77 3.06
N GLN A 134 -5.25 11.78 3.51
CA GLN A 134 -5.11 13.05 2.79
C GLN A 134 -4.55 12.85 1.38
N PHE A 135 -3.52 12.01 1.25
CA PHE A 135 -2.95 11.65 -0.05
C PHE A 135 -3.98 10.96 -0.96
N SER A 136 -4.65 9.92 -0.46
CA SER A 136 -5.58 9.11 -1.26
C SER A 136 -6.81 9.88 -1.74
N ASN A 137 -7.24 10.91 -1.01
CA ASN A 137 -8.35 11.78 -1.41
C ASN A 137 -8.12 12.45 -2.77
N ASN A 138 -6.86 12.65 -3.18
CA ASN A 138 -6.53 13.19 -4.50
C ASN A 138 -6.72 12.19 -5.65
N TYR A 139 -6.98 10.90 -5.35
CA TYR A 139 -7.05 9.81 -6.32
C TYR A 139 -8.45 9.22 -6.49
N THR A 140 -9.48 9.93 -6.03
CA THR A 140 -10.87 9.55 -6.32
C THR A 140 -11.18 9.67 -7.81
N GLN A 141 -12.18 8.94 -8.29
CA GLN A 141 -12.62 9.00 -9.70
C GLN A 141 -12.97 10.44 -10.11
N MET A 142 -13.59 11.21 -9.23
CA MET A 142 -13.93 12.62 -9.48
C MET A 142 -12.67 13.48 -9.69
N HIS A 143 -11.68 13.35 -8.81
CA HIS A 143 -10.42 14.10 -8.95
C HIS A 143 -9.66 13.69 -10.22
N TYR A 144 -9.65 12.40 -10.55
CA TYR A 144 -9.04 11.92 -11.79
C TYR A 144 -9.77 12.50 -13.02
N GLY A 145 -11.09 12.44 -13.06
CA GLY A 145 -11.91 12.99 -14.13
C GLY A 145 -11.67 14.50 -14.32
N ASN A 146 -11.65 15.25 -13.23
CA ASN A 146 -11.39 16.68 -13.27
C ASN A 146 -9.99 17.01 -13.81
N ARG A 147 -8.95 16.28 -13.40
CA ARG A 147 -7.59 16.46 -13.94
C ARG A 147 -7.53 16.12 -15.43
N LEU A 148 -8.18 15.04 -15.84
CA LEU A 148 -8.25 14.64 -17.25
C LEU A 148 -8.95 15.71 -18.09
N MET A 149 -10.12 16.18 -17.64
CA MET A 149 -10.86 17.24 -18.33
C MET A 149 -10.05 18.53 -18.43
N LYS A 150 -9.34 18.91 -17.38
CA LYS A 150 -8.44 20.09 -17.41
C LYS A 150 -7.33 19.92 -18.47
N LYS A 151 -6.72 18.75 -18.56
CA LYS A 151 -5.70 18.45 -19.57
C LYS A 151 -6.27 18.47 -21.00
N ILE A 152 -7.46 17.86 -21.21
CA ILE A 152 -8.14 17.86 -22.51
C ILE A 152 -8.46 19.29 -22.94
N LYS A 153 -9.05 20.11 -22.05
CA LYS A 153 -9.34 21.53 -22.35
C LYS A 153 -8.07 22.29 -22.75
N LEU A 154 -6.99 22.10 -22.00
CA LEU A 154 -5.72 22.75 -22.31
C LEU A 154 -5.17 22.32 -23.67
N PHE A 155 -5.21 21.00 -23.96
CA PHE A 155 -4.74 20.45 -25.24
C PHE A 155 -5.57 20.96 -26.43
N LEU A 156 -6.87 21.00 -26.29
CA LEU A 156 -7.79 21.47 -27.31
C LEU A 156 -7.94 22.99 -27.34
N LYS A 157 -7.23 23.73 -26.46
CA LYS A 157 -7.36 25.19 -26.30
C LYS A 157 -8.82 25.65 -26.11
N LEU A 158 -9.65 24.82 -25.50
CA LEU A 158 -11.03 25.16 -25.16
C LEU A 158 -11.06 26.04 -23.90
N LYS A 159 -11.91 27.07 -23.93
CA LYS A 159 -12.18 27.93 -22.76
C LYS A 159 -13.14 27.29 -21.80
#